data_1a862e846d3896aa25bf460cb5da843e
#
_entry.id   1a862e846d3896aa25bf460cb5da843e
#
_cell.length_a   1.000
_cell.length_b   1.000
_cell.length_c   1.000
_cell.angle_alpha   90.00
_cell.angle_beta   90.00
_cell.angle_gamma   90.00
#
_symmetry.space_group_name_H-M   'P 1'
#
loop_
_entity.id
_entity.type
_entity.pdbx_description
1 polymer ?
#
loop_
_entity_poly.entity_id
_entity_poly.type
_entity_poly.pdbx_seq_one_letter_code
_entity_poly.pdbx_strand_id
1 'polypeptide(L)'
;TLAIILPVFAHLTDMPVELWDESRLANNAFEMLQTGNLWVTTYDYRPDMWNTKPPLMIWLMSLSMKVFGTGELGIRMPSALAAICTFFLVFWFTNKTSGNKRTAFIAAFVLVTTGGYVKLHGTRTGDYDALLAFFTTAYIFMYFLYLQTDKGKYLLWFFIYIAGAILTKGIAGFFFLPALFIYTLIQRRLKNIFISHYFYIGLGVFLILTVGYYLLREHYNPGYIAAVMENEIGGRFGTVIEGHSGGPM
;
A
#
# COMPACT_ATOMS: atom_id res chain seq x y z
N THR A 1 3.65 16.97 -19.04
CA THR A 1 4.27 15.68 -18.66
C THR A 1 5.49 15.90 -17.76
N LEU A 2 6.44 16.77 -18.10
CA LEU A 2 7.64 17.07 -17.28
C LEU A 2 7.28 17.58 -15.88
N ALA A 3 6.29 18.45 -15.74
CA ALA A 3 5.84 19.00 -14.46
C ALA A 3 5.29 17.94 -13.46
N ILE A 4 4.97 16.75 -13.94
CA ILE A 4 4.48 15.64 -13.12
C ILE A 4 5.65 14.72 -12.74
N ILE A 5 6.55 14.48 -13.69
CA ILE A 5 7.67 13.55 -13.53
C ILE A 5 8.74 14.17 -12.62
N LEU A 6 9.06 15.46 -12.82
CA LEU A 6 10.11 16.15 -12.06
C LEU A 6 9.92 16.05 -10.53
N PRO A 7 8.77 16.36 -9.91
CA PRO A 7 8.64 16.29 -8.47
C PRO A 7 8.88 14.89 -7.87
N VAL A 8 8.60 13.84 -8.65
CA VAL A 8 8.69 12.45 -8.19
C VAL A 8 10.06 11.84 -8.47
N PHE A 9 10.63 12.07 -9.65
CA PHE A 9 11.85 11.39 -10.10
C PHE A 9 13.13 12.23 -9.99
N ALA A 10 13.01 13.60 -9.97
CA ALA A 10 14.20 14.42 -9.80
C ALA A 10 14.87 14.16 -8.45
N HIS A 11 16.20 13.99 -8.48
CA HIS A 11 17.02 13.78 -7.28
C HIS A 11 16.64 12.50 -6.47
N LEU A 12 16.14 11.47 -7.14
CA LEU A 12 15.72 10.22 -6.47
C LEU A 12 16.96 9.47 -5.89
N THR A 13 18.14 9.71 -6.44
CA THR A 13 19.41 9.07 -6.06
C THR A 13 20.37 9.99 -5.31
N ASP A 14 20.01 11.27 -5.10
CA ASP A 14 20.95 12.25 -4.53
C ASP A 14 21.12 12.14 -3.01
N MET A 15 20.14 11.56 -2.33
CA MET A 15 20.16 11.35 -0.90
C MET A 15 20.53 9.90 -0.58
N PRO A 16 21.40 9.65 0.40
CA PRO A 16 21.71 8.29 0.84
C PRO A 16 20.44 7.58 1.31
N VAL A 17 20.52 6.24 1.37
CA VAL A 17 19.44 5.41 1.94
C VAL A 17 19.21 5.82 3.39
N GLU A 18 17.95 6.08 3.74
CA GLU A 18 17.58 6.47 5.10
C GLU A 18 17.69 5.31 6.08
N LEU A 19 18.15 5.63 7.29
CA LEU A 19 18.20 4.66 8.38
C LEU A 19 16.78 4.25 8.81
N TRP A 20 16.66 3.04 9.33
CA TRP A 20 15.45 2.39 9.83
C TRP A 20 14.55 1.85 8.72
N ASP A 21 13.47 2.54 8.35
CA ASP A 21 12.43 1.95 7.49
C ASP A 21 12.98 1.62 6.08
N GLU A 22 13.55 2.60 5.37
CA GLU A 22 14.06 2.39 4.02
C GLU A 22 15.19 1.36 3.97
N SER A 23 16.17 1.46 4.87
CA SER A 23 17.33 0.55 4.90
C SER A 23 16.92 -0.88 5.26
N ARG A 24 15.92 -1.05 6.15
CA ARG A 24 15.43 -2.37 6.51
C ARG A 24 14.69 -3.04 5.37
N LEU A 25 13.80 -2.30 4.68
CA LEU A 25 13.12 -2.81 3.50
C LEU A 25 14.12 -3.14 2.38
N ALA A 26 15.13 -2.29 2.18
CA ALA A 26 16.18 -2.51 1.20
C ALA A 26 16.94 -3.81 1.49
N ASN A 27 17.30 -4.07 2.75
CA ASN A 27 17.92 -5.32 3.16
C ASN A 27 17.02 -6.54 2.92
N ASN A 28 15.75 -6.47 3.36
CA ASN A 28 14.80 -7.56 3.11
C ASN A 28 14.65 -7.86 1.60
N ALA A 29 14.61 -6.81 0.76
CA ALA A 29 14.46 -6.97 -0.69
C ALA A 29 15.76 -7.50 -1.35
N PHE A 30 16.92 -7.05 -0.88
CA PHE A 30 18.21 -7.51 -1.34
C PHE A 30 18.44 -8.99 -1.02
N GLU A 31 18.19 -9.39 0.23
CA GLU A 31 18.31 -10.79 0.63
C GLU A 31 17.29 -11.69 -0.09
N MET A 32 16.07 -11.20 -0.31
CA MET A 32 15.09 -11.89 -1.14
C MET A 32 15.58 -12.09 -2.59
N LEU A 33 16.25 -11.09 -3.17
CA LEU A 33 16.83 -11.18 -4.50
C LEU A 33 17.95 -12.24 -4.54
N GLN A 34 18.79 -12.29 -3.51
CA GLN A 34 19.92 -13.23 -3.40
C GLN A 34 19.47 -14.68 -3.16
N THR A 35 18.51 -14.88 -2.27
CA THR A 35 18.05 -16.20 -1.85
C THR A 35 16.97 -16.79 -2.75
N GLY A 36 16.24 -15.94 -3.49
CA GLY A 36 15.04 -16.35 -4.26
C GLY A 36 13.85 -16.73 -3.38
N ASN A 37 13.92 -16.54 -2.07
CA ASN A 37 12.81 -16.86 -1.16
C ASN A 37 11.77 -15.74 -1.15
N LEU A 38 10.66 -15.92 -1.85
CA LEU A 38 9.59 -14.93 -1.95
C LEU A 38 8.62 -14.94 -0.76
N TRP A 39 8.62 -16.00 0.06
CA TRP A 39 7.62 -16.18 1.10
C TRP A 39 8.07 -15.65 2.45
N VAL A 40 9.35 -15.82 2.77
CA VAL A 40 9.94 -15.43 4.06
C VAL A 40 10.87 -14.25 3.86
N THR A 41 10.49 -13.10 4.39
CA THR A 41 11.40 -11.95 4.46
C THR A 41 12.47 -12.22 5.50
N THR A 42 13.72 -11.89 5.16
CA THR A 42 14.87 -12.14 6.04
C THR A 42 15.61 -10.83 6.34
N TYR A 43 16.31 -10.80 7.44
CA TYR A 43 17.24 -9.77 7.84
C TYR A 43 18.47 -10.46 8.46
N ASP A 44 19.65 -10.18 7.95
CA ASP A 44 20.89 -10.94 8.27
C ASP A 44 20.72 -12.45 7.98
N TYR A 45 20.03 -12.73 6.84
CA TYR A 45 19.69 -14.07 6.36
C TYR A 45 18.92 -14.96 7.36
N ARG A 46 18.28 -14.35 8.36
CA ARG A 46 17.37 -14.99 9.31
C ARG A 46 15.96 -14.47 9.11
N PRO A 47 14.92 -15.26 9.41
CA PRO A 47 13.54 -14.80 9.32
C PRO A 47 13.34 -13.51 10.10
N ASP A 48 12.87 -12.46 9.40
CA ASP A 48 12.61 -11.18 10.02
C ASP A 48 11.27 -11.20 10.75
N MET A 49 11.34 -11.33 12.08
CA MET A 49 10.19 -11.36 12.98
C MET A 49 9.88 -9.97 13.58
N TRP A 50 10.68 -8.96 13.25
CA TRP A 50 10.43 -7.57 13.63
C TRP A 50 9.62 -6.84 12.55
N ASN A 51 10.05 -6.92 11.28
CA ASN A 51 9.27 -6.40 10.15
C ASN A 51 8.24 -7.44 9.70
N THR A 52 7.15 -7.51 10.44
CA THR A 52 6.06 -8.48 10.21
C THR A 52 5.06 -8.07 9.14
N LYS A 53 5.31 -6.93 8.47
CA LYS A 53 4.44 -6.48 7.38
C LYS A 53 4.47 -7.44 6.18
N PRO A 54 3.34 -7.62 5.47
CA PRO A 54 3.31 -8.43 4.26
C PRO A 54 4.25 -7.91 3.16
N PRO A 55 4.65 -8.75 2.20
CA PRO A 55 5.85 -8.55 1.40
C PRO A 55 5.64 -7.78 0.09
N LEU A 56 4.45 -7.27 -0.23
CA LEU A 56 4.18 -6.71 -1.56
C LEU A 56 5.18 -5.61 -1.96
N MET A 57 5.51 -4.72 -1.03
CA MET A 57 6.52 -3.68 -1.28
C MET A 57 7.91 -4.29 -1.47
N ILE A 58 8.27 -5.29 -0.67
CA ILE A 58 9.56 -6.00 -0.74
C ILE A 58 9.67 -6.76 -2.07
N TRP A 59 8.62 -7.41 -2.53
CA TRP A 59 8.59 -8.06 -3.86
C TRP A 59 8.83 -7.07 -4.99
N LEU A 60 8.15 -5.91 -4.96
CA LEU A 60 8.32 -4.87 -5.97
C LEU A 60 9.73 -4.27 -5.91
N MET A 61 10.27 -4.07 -4.71
CA MET A 61 11.63 -3.56 -4.51
C MET A 61 12.69 -4.56 -4.98
N SER A 62 12.54 -5.83 -4.66
CA SER A 62 13.44 -6.90 -5.14
C SER A 62 13.43 -7.00 -6.68
N LEU A 63 12.24 -6.93 -7.28
CA LEU A 63 12.11 -6.89 -8.75
C LEU A 63 12.76 -5.62 -9.33
N SER A 64 12.56 -4.48 -8.70
CA SER A 64 13.16 -3.21 -9.10
C SER A 64 14.68 -3.25 -9.01
N MET A 65 15.24 -3.81 -7.94
CA MET A 65 16.68 -4.01 -7.79
C MET A 65 17.26 -4.91 -8.88
N LYS A 66 16.53 -5.91 -9.32
CA LYS A 66 16.96 -6.78 -10.44
C LYS A 66 17.08 -6.02 -11.76
N VAL A 67 16.26 -4.97 -11.96
CA VAL A 67 16.22 -4.19 -13.20
C VAL A 67 17.15 -2.99 -13.15
N PHE A 68 17.15 -2.24 -12.05
CA PHE A 68 17.84 -0.95 -11.90
C PHE A 68 19.10 -1.01 -11.03
N GLY A 69 19.45 -2.19 -10.52
CA GLY A 69 20.56 -2.37 -9.58
C GLY A 69 20.12 -2.17 -8.12
N THR A 70 21.01 -2.53 -7.18
CA THR A 70 20.76 -2.58 -5.73
C THR A 70 20.97 -1.23 -5.03
N GLY A 71 21.23 -0.16 -5.76
CA GLY A 71 21.37 1.21 -5.22
C GLY A 71 20.01 1.89 -4.99
N GLU A 72 20.07 3.18 -4.63
CA GLU A 72 18.93 4.02 -4.28
C GLU A 72 17.82 4.01 -5.34
N LEU A 73 18.20 3.96 -6.62
CA LEU A 73 17.23 3.90 -7.72
C LEU A 73 16.37 2.63 -7.64
N GLY A 74 17.02 1.46 -7.48
CA GLY A 74 16.32 0.19 -7.35
C GLY A 74 15.42 0.13 -6.12
N ILE A 75 15.84 0.75 -5.03
CA ILE A 75 15.11 0.82 -3.76
C ILE A 75 13.86 1.71 -3.90
N ARG A 76 13.98 2.89 -4.53
CA ARG A 76 12.96 3.95 -4.55
C ARG A 76 12.01 3.90 -5.73
N MET A 77 12.36 3.22 -6.80
CA MET A 77 11.54 3.15 -8.01
C MET A 77 10.10 2.64 -7.76
N PRO A 78 9.84 1.63 -6.91
CA PRO A 78 8.48 1.20 -6.63
C PRO A 78 7.60 2.30 -6.02
N SER A 79 8.13 3.08 -5.08
CA SER A 79 7.42 4.22 -4.47
C SER A 79 7.14 5.32 -5.49
N ALA A 80 8.13 5.64 -6.34
CA ALA A 80 7.98 6.63 -7.41
C ALA A 80 6.92 6.21 -8.43
N LEU A 81 6.92 4.93 -8.83
CA LEU A 81 5.90 4.38 -9.74
C LEU A 81 4.50 4.39 -9.10
N ALA A 82 4.39 4.02 -7.83
CA ALA A 82 3.13 4.10 -7.10
C ALA A 82 2.58 5.53 -7.05
N ALA A 83 3.46 6.53 -6.88
CA ALA A 83 3.08 7.93 -6.92
C ALA A 83 2.50 8.36 -8.27
N ILE A 84 3.14 7.95 -9.37
CA ILE A 84 2.63 8.22 -10.73
C ILE A 84 1.33 7.49 -11.00
N CYS A 85 1.20 6.24 -10.56
CA CYS A 85 -0.06 5.50 -10.65
C CYS A 85 -1.19 6.21 -9.89
N THR A 86 -0.89 6.74 -8.70
CA THR A 86 -1.87 7.52 -7.92
C THR A 86 -2.27 8.81 -8.64
N PHE A 87 -1.32 9.52 -9.27
CA PHE A 87 -1.62 10.69 -10.11
C PHE A 87 -2.62 10.34 -11.21
N PHE A 88 -2.34 9.30 -12.00
CA PHE A 88 -3.23 8.88 -13.07
C PHE A 88 -4.58 8.38 -12.56
N LEU A 89 -4.60 7.72 -11.43
CA LEU A 89 -5.83 7.26 -10.79
C LEU A 89 -6.72 8.44 -10.36
N VAL A 90 -6.15 9.46 -9.72
CA VAL A 90 -6.85 10.70 -9.32
C VAL A 90 -7.34 11.45 -10.55
N PHE A 91 -6.50 11.59 -11.57
CA PHE A 91 -6.89 12.20 -12.84
C PHE A 91 -8.07 11.47 -13.49
N TRP A 92 -7.96 10.16 -13.64
CA TRP A 92 -9.00 9.34 -14.24
C TRP A 92 -10.32 9.41 -13.47
N PHE A 93 -10.26 9.26 -12.16
CA PHE A 93 -11.44 9.30 -11.31
C PHE A 93 -12.13 10.66 -11.36
N THR A 94 -11.37 11.75 -11.20
CA THR A 94 -11.92 13.11 -11.23
C THR A 94 -12.49 13.44 -12.61
N ASN A 95 -11.80 13.06 -13.69
CA ASN A 95 -12.34 13.25 -15.04
C ASN A 95 -13.64 12.46 -15.27
N LYS A 96 -13.69 11.23 -14.74
CA LYS A 96 -14.88 10.37 -14.86
C LYS A 96 -16.09 10.91 -14.10
N THR A 97 -15.87 11.52 -12.93
CA THR A 97 -16.95 12.00 -12.06
C THR A 97 -17.38 13.44 -12.37
N SER A 98 -16.43 14.31 -12.73
CA SER A 98 -16.71 15.72 -13.03
C SER A 98 -16.97 16.01 -14.52
N GLY A 99 -16.57 15.11 -15.42
CA GLY A 99 -16.60 15.34 -16.87
C GLY A 99 -15.61 16.41 -17.36
N ASN A 100 -14.74 16.93 -16.49
CA ASN A 100 -13.87 18.08 -16.79
C ASN A 100 -12.39 17.71 -16.63
N LYS A 101 -11.68 17.63 -17.76
CA LYS A 101 -10.25 17.31 -17.81
C LYS A 101 -9.35 18.33 -17.11
N ARG A 102 -9.74 19.64 -17.10
CA ARG A 102 -8.95 20.68 -16.42
C ARG A 102 -9.01 20.48 -14.90
N THR A 103 -10.21 20.26 -14.35
CA THR A 103 -10.41 19.95 -12.93
C THR A 103 -9.65 18.68 -12.54
N ALA A 104 -9.71 17.64 -13.37
CA ALA A 104 -8.99 16.40 -13.14
C ALA A 104 -7.47 16.60 -13.11
N PHE A 105 -6.93 17.39 -14.05
CA PHE A 105 -5.52 17.72 -14.09
C PHE A 105 -5.08 18.50 -12.86
N ILE A 106 -5.83 19.54 -12.48
CA ILE A 106 -5.53 20.36 -11.30
C ILE A 106 -5.52 19.49 -10.04
N ALA A 107 -6.54 18.65 -9.84
CA ALA A 107 -6.62 17.76 -8.67
C ALA A 107 -5.41 16.82 -8.57
N ALA A 108 -5.05 16.18 -9.68
CA ALA A 108 -3.91 15.27 -9.73
C ALA A 108 -2.56 16.02 -9.62
N PHE A 109 -2.46 17.26 -10.17
CA PHE A 109 -1.27 18.08 -10.07
C PHE A 109 -1.02 18.57 -8.64
N VAL A 110 -2.07 19.01 -7.95
CA VAL A 110 -1.99 19.39 -6.52
C VAL A 110 -1.44 18.24 -5.69
N LEU A 111 -1.88 17.00 -5.93
CA LEU A 111 -1.37 15.84 -5.20
C LEU A 111 0.15 15.74 -5.32
N VAL A 112 0.72 15.72 -6.53
CA VAL A 112 2.16 15.52 -6.75
C VAL A 112 3.02 16.75 -6.44
N THR A 113 2.40 17.90 -6.19
CA THR A 113 3.09 19.11 -5.72
C THR A 113 2.93 19.35 -4.23
N THR A 114 2.09 18.55 -3.54
CA THR A 114 1.90 18.66 -2.09
C THR A 114 3.12 18.11 -1.35
N GLY A 115 3.77 18.93 -0.54
CA GLY A 115 4.99 18.58 0.18
C GLY A 115 4.84 17.31 1.05
N GLY A 116 3.71 17.12 1.70
CA GLY A 116 3.46 15.91 2.52
C GLY A 116 3.38 14.61 1.71
N TYR A 117 3.06 14.69 0.41
CA TYR A 117 3.02 13.52 -0.47
C TYR A 117 4.40 13.20 -1.08
N VAL A 118 5.19 14.24 -1.40
CA VAL A 118 6.45 14.08 -2.14
C VAL A 118 7.67 13.96 -1.23
N LYS A 119 7.61 14.43 0.02
CA LYS A 119 8.74 14.42 0.97
C LYS A 119 9.07 13.02 1.50
N LEU A 120 10.04 12.97 2.42
CA LEU A 120 10.46 11.81 3.21
C LEU A 120 9.25 11.02 3.76
N HIS A 121 9.34 9.69 3.77
CA HIS A 121 8.25 8.75 4.04
C HIS A 121 7.06 8.82 3.06
N GLY A 122 7.13 9.68 2.02
CA GLY A 122 6.15 9.75 0.95
C GLY A 122 6.58 8.95 -0.28
N THR A 123 6.86 9.69 -1.38
CA THR A 123 7.13 9.05 -2.67
C THR A 123 8.60 8.99 -3.05
N ARG A 124 9.49 9.64 -2.28
CA ARG A 124 10.93 9.75 -2.55
C ARG A 124 11.80 8.79 -1.75
N THR A 125 11.24 8.04 -0.86
CA THR A 125 11.92 7.00 -0.09
C THR A 125 11.37 5.63 -0.47
N GLY A 126 12.17 4.59 -0.30
CA GLY A 126 11.76 3.21 -0.52
C GLY A 126 10.92 2.68 0.64
N ASP A 127 9.74 3.30 0.87
CA ASP A 127 8.84 2.98 1.98
C ASP A 127 7.48 2.47 1.48
N TYR A 128 6.70 1.93 2.39
CA TYR A 128 5.35 1.39 2.14
C TYR A 128 4.32 2.45 1.76
N ASP A 129 4.51 3.72 2.18
CA ASP A 129 3.42 4.71 2.25
C ASP A 129 2.91 5.16 0.88
N ALA A 130 3.80 5.30 -0.12
CA ALA A 130 3.36 5.62 -1.48
C ALA A 130 2.47 4.52 -2.08
N LEU A 131 2.87 3.25 -1.88
CA LEU A 131 2.13 2.10 -2.38
C LEU A 131 0.81 1.90 -1.62
N LEU A 132 0.82 2.10 -0.30
CA LEU A 132 -0.39 2.09 0.53
C LEU A 132 -1.36 3.19 0.09
N ALA A 133 -0.87 4.42 -0.15
CA ALA A 133 -1.68 5.54 -0.61
C ALA A 133 -2.33 5.24 -1.97
N PHE A 134 -1.60 4.60 -2.89
CA PHE A 134 -2.17 4.15 -4.16
C PHE A 134 -3.33 3.18 -3.95
N PHE A 135 -3.12 2.11 -3.18
CA PHE A 135 -4.14 1.09 -2.99
C PHE A 135 -5.35 1.60 -2.20
N THR A 136 -5.12 2.42 -1.17
CA THR A 136 -6.21 3.00 -0.37
C THR A 136 -7.04 3.98 -1.19
N THR A 137 -6.42 4.84 -1.98
CA THR A 137 -7.11 5.72 -2.92
C THR A 137 -7.90 4.92 -3.94
N ALA A 138 -7.31 3.85 -4.48
CA ALA A 138 -7.94 3.01 -5.49
C ALA A 138 -9.21 2.32 -4.95
N TYR A 139 -9.14 1.70 -3.76
CA TYR A 139 -10.32 1.02 -3.25
C TYR A 139 -11.43 2.01 -2.87
N ILE A 140 -11.11 3.20 -2.34
CA ILE A 140 -12.11 4.24 -2.06
C ILE A 140 -12.82 4.65 -3.35
N PHE A 141 -12.06 4.90 -4.43
CA PHE A 141 -12.62 5.32 -5.71
C PHE A 141 -13.48 4.21 -6.36
N MET A 142 -13.03 2.97 -6.31
CA MET A 142 -13.83 1.85 -6.84
C MET A 142 -15.12 1.67 -6.06
N TYR A 143 -15.05 1.75 -4.74
CA TYR A 143 -16.23 1.65 -3.90
C TYR A 143 -17.24 2.76 -4.16
N PHE A 144 -16.79 3.99 -4.28
CA PHE A 144 -17.62 5.13 -4.63
C PHE A 144 -18.31 4.94 -5.99
N LEU A 145 -17.57 4.50 -7.02
CA LEU A 145 -18.12 4.20 -8.33
C LEU A 145 -19.13 3.05 -8.31
N TYR A 146 -18.91 2.05 -7.48
CA TYR A 146 -19.89 0.99 -7.27
C TYR A 146 -21.20 1.55 -6.71
N LEU A 147 -21.14 2.34 -5.64
CA LEU A 147 -22.33 2.93 -5.03
C LEU A 147 -23.10 3.88 -5.98
N GLN A 148 -22.41 4.54 -6.91
CA GLN A 148 -23.03 5.42 -7.88
C GLN A 148 -23.63 4.69 -9.10
N THR A 149 -23.02 3.57 -9.51
CA THR A 149 -23.34 2.96 -10.82
C THR A 149 -23.95 1.57 -10.73
N ASP A 150 -23.92 0.95 -9.54
CA ASP A 150 -24.30 -0.45 -9.28
C ASP A 150 -23.56 -1.49 -10.17
N LYS A 151 -22.43 -1.09 -10.82
CA LYS A 151 -21.66 -1.99 -11.67
C LYS A 151 -20.75 -2.87 -10.84
N GLY A 152 -21.08 -4.15 -10.74
CA GLY A 152 -20.38 -5.14 -9.90
C GLY A 152 -18.86 -5.24 -10.11
N LYS A 153 -18.35 -4.93 -11.33
CA LYS A 153 -16.91 -4.87 -11.58
C LYS A 153 -16.14 -3.92 -10.63
N TYR A 154 -16.76 -2.82 -10.20
CA TYR A 154 -16.13 -1.89 -9.26
C TYR A 154 -16.05 -2.47 -7.85
N LEU A 155 -17.03 -3.30 -7.47
CA LEU A 155 -16.98 -4.02 -6.19
C LEU A 155 -15.89 -5.10 -6.19
N LEU A 156 -15.69 -5.78 -7.31
CA LEU A 156 -14.56 -6.72 -7.47
C LEU A 156 -13.21 -6.00 -7.33
N TRP A 157 -13.00 -4.90 -8.04
CA TRP A 157 -11.77 -4.11 -7.95
C TRP A 157 -11.55 -3.52 -6.55
N PHE A 158 -12.62 -3.15 -5.85
CA PHE A 158 -12.55 -2.73 -4.45
C PHE A 158 -11.86 -3.77 -3.57
N PHE A 159 -12.27 -5.04 -3.66
CA PHE A 159 -11.64 -6.12 -2.89
C PHE A 159 -10.19 -6.40 -3.31
N ILE A 160 -9.90 -6.35 -4.61
CA ILE A 160 -8.53 -6.53 -5.12
C ILE A 160 -7.60 -5.43 -4.57
N TYR A 161 -8.05 -4.18 -4.56
CA TYR A 161 -7.23 -3.08 -4.03
C TYR A 161 -7.12 -3.09 -2.51
N ILE A 162 -8.14 -3.55 -1.77
CA ILE A 162 -7.99 -3.80 -0.32
C ILE A 162 -6.94 -4.89 -0.07
N ALA A 163 -6.96 -5.98 -0.83
CA ALA A 163 -5.94 -7.01 -0.71
C ALA A 163 -4.54 -6.43 -0.97
N GLY A 164 -4.37 -5.59 -1.99
CA GLY A 164 -3.12 -4.89 -2.25
C GLY A 164 -2.68 -3.99 -1.11
N ALA A 165 -3.60 -3.24 -0.49
CA ALA A 165 -3.31 -2.38 0.66
C ALA A 165 -2.83 -3.18 1.88
N ILE A 166 -3.50 -4.30 2.17
CA ILE A 166 -3.12 -5.19 3.28
C ILE A 166 -1.79 -5.87 3.00
N LEU A 167 -1.58 -6.39 1.79
CA LEU A 167 -0.31 -7.00 1.40
C LEU A 167 0.84 -5.99 1.36
N THR A 168 0.54 -4.68 1.34
CA THR A 168 1.55 -3.63 1.47
C THR A 168 1.90 -3.34 2.93
N LYS A 169 0.92 -3.02 3.79
CA LYS A 169 1.19 -2.51 5.15
C LYS A 169 0.24 -3.09 6.22
N GLY A 170 -0.19 -4.34 6.04
CA GLY A 170 -0.98 -5.07 7.04
C GLY A 170 -2.26 -4.34 7.44
N ILE A 171 -2.49 -4.19 8.74
CA ILE A 171 -3.70 -3.60 9.32
C ILE A 171 -3.97 -2.16 8.85
N ALA A 172 -2.93 -1.40 8.47
CA ALA A 172 -3.08 -0.05 7.95
C ALA A 172 -3.92 -0.01 6.65
N GLY A 173 -3.96 -1.12 5.89
CA GLY A 173 -4.82 -1.26 4.72
C GLY A 173 -6.33 -1.15 5.02
N PHE A 174 -6.76 -1.40 6.25
CA PHE A 174 -8.16 -1.30 6.67
C PHE A 174 -8.60 0.09 7.11
N PHE A 175 -7.68 1.05 7.21
CA PHE A 175 -7.90 2.33 7.90
C PHE A 175 -9.18 3.06 7.47
N PHE A 176 -9.51 3.08 6.18
CA PHE A 176 -10.67 3.79 5.67
C PHE A 176 -11.96 2.95 5.60
N LEU A 177 -11.91 1.65 5.88
CA LEU A 177 -13.11 0.78 5.80
C LEU A 177 -14.22 1.17 6.77
N PRO A 178 -13.95 1.59 8.03
CA PRO A 178 -15.00 2.06 8.92
C PRO A 178 -15.77 3.25 8.34
N ALA A 179 -15.08 4.21 7.73
CA ALA A 179 -15.71 5.37 7.09
C ALA A 179 -16.57 4.95 5.88
N LEU A 180 -16.08 4.03 5.05
CA LEU A 180 -16.84 3.49 3.91
C LEU A 180 -18.07 2.71 4.37
N PHE A 181 -17.96 1.97 5.46
CA PHE A 181 -19.10 1.25 6.07
C PHE A 181 -20.17 2.22 6.56
N ILE A 182 -19.79 3.27 7.33
CA ILE A 182 -20.71 4.32 7.78
C ILE A 182 -21.38 5.01 6.59
N TYR A 183 -20.60 5.35 5.56
CA TYR A 183 -21.15 5.95 4.34
C TYR A 183 -22.18 5.04 3.66
N THR A 184 -21.94 3.73 3.64
CA THR A 184 -22.88 2.74 3.09
C THR A 184 -24.17 2.67 3.87
N LEU A 185 -24.10 2.75 5.21
CA LEU A 185 -25.28 2.81 6.08
C LEU A 185 -26.12 4.06 5.80
N ILE A 186 -25.48 5.21 5.70
CA ILE A 186 -26.14 6.49 5.37
C ILE A 186 -26.85 6.41 4.01
N GLN A 187 -26.20 5.81 3.02
CA GLN A 187 -26.75 5.61 1.68
C GLN A 187 -27.79 4.48 1.60
N ARG A 188 -28.02 3.73 2.70
CA ARG A 188 -28.95 2.57 2.74
C ARG A 188 -28.65 1.50 1.69
N ARG A 189 -27.38 1.31 1.33
CA ARG A 189 -26.96 0.44 0.21
C ARG A 189 -26.46 -0.94 0.66
N LEU A 190 -26.49 -1.29 1.95
CA LEU A 190 -26.00 -2.58 2.45
C LEU A 190 -26.63 -3.78 1.74
N LYS A 191 -27.96 -3.77 1.57
CA LYS A 191 -28.66 -4.86 0.91
C LYS A 191 -28.15 -5.11 -0.51
N ASN A 192 -27.88 -4.04 -1.27
CA ASN A 192 -27.40 -4.14 -2.66
C ASN A 192 -26.02 -4.80 -2.72
N ILE A 193 -25.15 -4.53 -1.74
CA ILE A 193 -23.82 -5.12 -1.66
C ILE A 193 -23.93 -6.62 -1.44
N PHE A 194 -24.70 -7.07 -0.45
CA PHE A 194 -24.84 -8.48 -0.11
C PHE A 194 -25.59 -9.32 -1.14
N ILE A 195 -26.45 -8.71 -1.96
CA ILE A 195 -27.11 -9.40 -3.08
C ILE A 195 -26.17 -9.58 -4.28
N SER A 196 -25.15 -8.73 -4.41
CA SER A 196 -24.24 -8.78 -5.55
C SER A 196 -23.32 -10.02 -5.49
N HIS A 197 -23.35 -10.86 -6.51
CA HIS A 197 -22.41 -11.99 -6.64
C HIS A 197 -20.96 -11.52 -6.69
N TYR A 198 -20.67 -10.31 -7.18
CA TYR A 198 -19.35 -9.72 -7.18
C TYR A 198 -18.80 -9.46 -5.77
N PHE A 199 -19.68 -9.32 -4.76
CA PHE A 199 -19.24 -9.25 -3.37
C PHE A 199 -18.57 -10.56 -2.94
N TYR A 200 -19.20 -11.70 -3.22
CA TYR A 200 -18.67 -13.01 -2.82
C TYR A 200 -17.42 -13.40 -3.61
N ILE A 201 -17.39 -13.11 -4.92
CA ILE A 201 -16.20 -13.32 -5.74
C ILE A 201 -15.05 -12.46 -5.24
N GLY A 202 -15.30 -11.15 -5.02
CA GLY A 202 -14.29 -10.23 -4.53
C GLY A 202 -13.79 -10.60 -3.13
N LEU A 203 -14.69 -10.97 -2.22
CA LEU A 203 -14.32 -11.45 -0.89
C LEU A 203 -13.48 -12.74 -0.98
N GLY A 204 -13.84 -13.67 -1.84
CA GLY A 204 -13.05 -14.88 -2.07
C GLY A 204 -11.63 -14.57 -2.57
N VAL A 205 -11.49 -13.70 -3.56
CA VAL A 205 -10.18 -13.24 -4.05
C VAL A 205 -9.38 -12.55 -2.94
N PHE A 206 -10.02 -11.67 -2.19
CA PHE A 206 -9.40 -11.00 -1.05
C PHE A 206 -8.87 -12.00 -0.01
N LEU A 207 -9.69 -12.97 0.40
CA LEU A 207 -9.30 -13.98 1.39
C LEU A 207 -8.15 -14.86 0.87
N ILE A 208 -8.21 -15.29 -0.39
CA ILE A 208 -7.13 -16.10 -0.98
C ILE A 208 -5.81 -15.33 -0.97
N LEU A 209 -5.82 -14.07 -1.38
CA LEU A 209 -4.60 -13.27 -1.47
C LEU A 209 -4.04 -12.90 -0.09
N THR A 210 -4.89 -12.50 0.85
CA THR A 210 -4.45 -12.00 2.16
C THR A 210 -4.27 -13.14 3.14
N VAL A 211 -5.33 -13.87 3.48
CA VAL A 211 -5.25 -14.98 4.43
C VAL A 211 -4.33 -16.07 3.89
N GLY A 212 -4.41 -16.37 2.58
CA GLY A 212 -3.50 -17.32 1.93
C GLY A 212 -2.03 -16.96 2.14
N TYR A 213 -1.65 -15.68 1.99
CA TYR A 213 -0.29 -15.25 2.29
C TYR A 213 0.10 -15.47 3.76
N TYR A 214 -0.75 -15.04 4.72
CA TYR A 214 -0.44 -15.21 6.15
C TYR A 214 -0.27 -16.69 6.54
N LEU A 215 -1.12 -17.57 6.01
CA LEU A 215 -1.03 -19.01 6.26
C LEU A 215 0.23 -19.62 5.61
N LEU A 216 0.57 -19.23 4.39
CA LEU A 216 1.81 -19.67 3.73
C LEU A 216 3.03 -19.19 4.50
N ARG A 217 3.05 -17.94 4.92
CA ARG A 217 4.17 -17.41 5.71
C ARG A 217 4.31 -18.13 7.04
N GLU A 218 3.22 -18.39 7.76
CA GLU A 218 3.24 -19.19 9.00
C GLU A 218 3.74 -20.61 8.78
N HIS A 219 3.35 -21.22 7.65
CA HIS A 219 3.80 -22.57 7.31
C HIS A 219 5.32 -22.64 7.10
N TYR A 220 5.90 -21.66 6.38
CA TYR A 220 7.35 -21.58 6.12
C TYR A 220 8.16 -20.99 7.27
N ASN A 221 7.51 -20.26 8.17
CA ASN A 221 8.14 -19.62 9.32
C ASN A 221 7.18 -19.61 10.51
N PRO A 222 7.08 -20.74 11.25
CA PRO A 222 6.20 -20.86 12.40
C PRO A 222 6.43 -19.78 13.46
N GLY A 223 5.32 -19.24 14.00
CA GLY A 223 5.32 -18.14 14.95
C GLY A 223 5.19 -16.75 14.31
N TYR A 224 5.11 -16.68 12.98
CA TYR A 224 4.93 -15.40 12.28
C TYR A 224 3.60 -14.72 12.64
N ILE A 225 2.49 -15.46 12.70
CA ILE A 225 1.18 -14.89 13.07
C ILE A 225 1.22 -14.34 14.51
N ALA A 226 1.88 -15.01 15.43
CA ALA A 226 2.05 -14.52 16.80
C ALA A 226 2.84 -13.21 16.82
N ALA A 227 3.94 -13.13 16.06
CA ALA A 227 4.74 -11.90 15.91
C ALA A 227 3.94 -10.76 15.27
N VAL A 228 3.09 -11.04 14.27
CA VAL A 228 2.17 -10.03 13.69
C VAL A 228 1.21 -9.49 14.75
N MET A 229 0.61 -10.38 15.54
CA MET A 229 -0.33 -9.98 16.60
C MET A 229 0.36 -9.11 17.66
N GLU A 230 1.59 -9.44 18.04
CA GLU A 230 2.37 -8.67 18.99
C GLU A 230 2.80 -7.31 18.42
N ASN A 231 3.44 -7.28 17.25
CA ASN A 231 4.03 -6.08 16.69
C ASN A 231 3.03 -5.10 16.09
N GLU A 232 2.00 -5.61 15.38
CA GLU A 232 1.07 -4.75 14.64
C GLU A 232 -0.21 -4.42 15.42
N ILE A 233 -0.63 -5.27 16.35
CA ILE A 233 -1.86 -5.08 17.12
C ILE A 233 -1.53 -4.75 18.57
N GLY A 234 -0.83 -5.63 19.28
CA GLY A 234 -0.52 -5.45 20.70
C GLY A 234 0.41 -4.26 20.95
N GLY A 235 1.50 -4.17 20.18
CA GLY A 235 2.51 -3.13 20.36
C GLY A 235 2.03 -1.72 20.03
N ARG A 236 1.15 -1.57 19.02
CA ARG A 236 0.64 -0.25 18.62
C ARG A 236 -0.51 0.25 19.50
N PHE A 237 -1.25 -0.65 20.14
CA PHE A 237 -2.44 -0.29 20.93
C PHE A 237 -2.27 -0.54 22.43
N GLY A 238 -1.29 -1.33 22.88
CA GLY A 238 -1.14 -1.76 24.26
C GLY A 238 0.10 -1.26 24.99
N THR A 239 1.21 -1.04 24.30
CA THR A 239 2.48 -0.63 24.93
C THR A 239 3.21 0.37 24.05
N VAL A 240 3.99 1.26 24.70
CA VAL A 240 4.90 2.18 24.01
C VAL A 240 6.11 1.37 23.52
N ILE A 241 6.18 1.10 22.21
CA ILE A 241 7.37 0.50 21.61
C ILE A 241 8.36 1.63 21.31
N GLU A 242 9.63 1.43 21.68
CA GLU A 242 10.78 2.30 21.36
C GLU A 242 10.75 3.72 21.94
N GLY A 243 10.07 3.96 23.06
CA GLY A 243 10.14 5.26 23.75
C GLY A 243 9.40 6.41 23.06
N HIS A 244 8.65 6.15 22.01
CA HIS A 244 7.74 7.13 21.39
C HIS A 244 6.46 7.30 22.19
N SER A 245 6.58 7.68 23.48
CA SER A 245 5.46 8.17 24.24
C SER A 245 5.11 9.57 23.76
N GLY A 246 4.13 9.69 22.88
CA GLY A 246 3.48 10.97 22.62
C GLY A 246 2.83 11.42 23.92
N GLY A 247 3.54 12.22 24.73
CA GLY A 247 2.90 12.96 25.80
C GLY A 247 1.84 13.89 25.23
N PRO A 248 0.78 14.18 25.98
CA PRO A 248 -0.21 15.16 25.54
C PRO A 248 0.51 16.51 25.32
N MET A 249 0.37 17.07 24.10
CA MET A 249 0.74 18.44 23.83
C MET A 249 -0.27 19.37 24.53
#